data_1852be707c4844343f5e86319b4d7610
#
_entry.id   1852be707c4844343f5e86319b4d7610
#
_cell.length_a   1.000
_cell.length_b   1.000
_cell.length_c   1.000
_cell.angle_alpha   90.00
_cell.angle_beta   90.00
_cell.angle_gamma   90.00
#
_symmetry.space_group_name_H-M   'P 1'
#
loop_
_entity.id
_entity.type
_entity.pdbx_description
1 polymer ?
#
loop_
_entity_poly.entity_id
_entity_poly.type
_entity_poly.pdbx_seq_one_letter_code
_entity_poly.pdbx_strand_id
1 'polypeptide(L)'
;MYDSVLTNYAMEYLIFREADREDIQAIVNIYNSHARGQNTSIERGFLLTQITEDEIVQSLNNSCRYFVAAKTDGGTLGFVAISQPKISDEMLNKIIWKDEGFKKIVTSDRHFYLERVATKLNWMGRGVARFMYKEIYQFFPNSFISLFIVTQPIANTRSLMFHQKQEFEQIGTLQVDRFLDIENYECIVMFKET
;
A
#
# COMPACT_ATOMS: atom_id res chain seq x y z
N MET A 1 -27.84 -10.79 -2.42
CA MET A 1 -28.18 -10.81 -0.98
C MET A 1 -27.40 -11.89 -0.19
N TYR A 2 -27.08 -13.07 -0.76
CA TYR A 2 -26.28 -14.11 -0.10
C TYR A 2 -24.79 -13.75 0.05
N ASP A 3 -24.19 -13.03 -0.90
CA ASP A 3 -22.78 -12.64 -0.86
C ASP A 3 -22.42 -11.64 0.26
N SER A 4 -23.35 -10.76 0.62
CA SER A 4 -23.11 -9.76 1.67
C SER A 4 -23.08 -10.36 3.08
N VAL A 5 -23.87 -11.42 3.30
CA VAL A 5 -23.94 -12.11 4.60
C VAL A 5 -22.69 -12.95 4.82
N LEU A 6 -22.22 -13.69 3.79
CA LEU A 6 -20.97 -14.48 3.87
C LEU A 6 -19.74 -13.60 4.04
N THR A 7 -19.74 -12.41 3.44
CA THR A 7 -18.64 -11.44 3.58
C THR A 7 -18.57 -10.90 5.02
N ASN A 8 -19.71 -10.60 5.65
CA ASN A 8 -19.74 -10.15 7.04
C ASN A 8 -19.27 -11.24 8.02
N TYR A 9 -19.71 -12.49 7.87
CA TYR A 9 -19.25 -13.60 8.71
C TYR A 9 -17.74 -13.85 8.57
N ALA A 10 -17.18 -13.73 7.37
CA ALA A 10 -15.74 -13.93 7.15
C ALA A 10 -14.88 -12.82 7.80
N MET A 11 -15.43 -11.63 8.01
CA MET A 11 -14.74 -10.48 8.61
C MET A 11 -14.72 -10.53 10.15
N GLU A 12 -15.67 -11.21 10.81
CA GLU A 12 -15.72 -11.36 12.26
C GLU A 12 -14.55 -12.17 12.84
N TYR A 13 -13.85 -12.92 12.00
CA TYR A 13 -12.70 -13.76 12.40
C TYR A 13 -11.35 -13.21 11.93
N LEU A 14 -11.30 -11.96 11.47
CA LEU A 14 -10.04 -11.31 11.10
C LEU A 14 -9.43 -10.59 12.29
N ILE A 15 -8.14 -10.80 12.46
CA ILE A 15 -7.30 -10.03 13.36
C ILE A 15 -6.35 -9.17 12.54
N PHE A 16 -6.06 -7.97 13.05
CA PHE A 16 -5.04 -7.09 12.50
C PHE A 16 -3.94 -6.92 13.55
N ARG A 17 -2.72 -7.20 13.17
CA ARG A 17 -1.56 -7.13 14.05
C ARG A 17 -0.30 -6.80 13.29
N GLU A 18 0.73 -6.36 14.00
CA GLU A 18 2.06 -6.28 13.42
C GLU A 18 2.53 -7.68 13.01
N ALA A 19 3.23 -7.73 11.88
CA ALA A 19 3.75 -8.99 11.34
C ALA A 19 4.93 -9.49 12.20
N ASP A 20 5.02 -10.78 12.37
CA ASP A 20 6.16 -11.47 12.95
C ASP A 20 6.95 -12.25 11.90
N ARG A 21 7.97 -12.98 12.33
CA ARG A 21 8.83 -13.76 11.42
C ARG A 21 8.08 -14.85 10.67
N GLU A 22 7.04 -15.41 11.27
CA GLU A 22 6.26 -16.50 10.68
C GLU A 22 5.39 -15.98 9.51
N ASP A 23 5.07 -14.68 9.49
CA ASP A 23 4.31 -14.07 8.42
C ASP A 23 5.14 -13.77 7.16
N ILE A 24 6.46 -13.68 7.25
CA ILE A 24 7.33 -13.21 6.16
C ILE A 24 7.08 -14.00 4.88
N GLN A 25 7.07 -15.32 4.95
CA GLN A 25 6.83 -16.17 3.77
C GLN A 25 5.45 -15.93 3.15
N ALA A 26 4.43 -15.74 3.98
CA ALA A 26 3.07 -15.44 3.51
C ALA A 26 3.01 -14.05 2.85
N ILE A 27 3.70 -13.05 3.41
CA ILE A 27 3.82 -11.71 2.83
C ILE A 27 4.51 -11.79 1.47
N VAL A 28 5.67 -12.47 1.35
CA VAL A 28 6.39 -12.68 0.09
C VAL A 28 5.48 -13.32 -0.96
N ASN A 29 4.76 -14.36 -0.61
CA ASN A 29 3.86 -15.08 -1.52
C ASN A 29 2.72 -14.17 -2.00
N ILE A 30 2.09 -13.42 -1.08
CA ILE A 30 1.03 -12.45 -1.43
C ILE A 30 1.61 -11.36 -2.31
N TYR A 31 2.72 -10.76 -1.92
CA TYR A 31 3.40 -9.70 -2.66
C TYR A 31 3.68 -10.13 -4.10
N ASN A 32 4.40 -11.25 -4.26
CA ASN A 32 4.86 -11.72 -5.56
C ASN A 32 3.71 -12.16 -6.48
N SER A 33 2.58 -12.61 -5.91
CA SER A 33 1.38 -12.90 -6.68
C SER A 33 0.77 -11.64 -7.35
N HIS A 34 1.11 -10.45 -6.87
CA HIS A 34 0.72 -9.16 -7.42
C HIS A 34 1.83 -8.46 -8.20
N ALA A 35 3.03 -9.03 -8.29
CA ALA A 35 4.11 -8.43 -9.06
C ALA A 35 3.69 -8.25 -10.53
N ARG A 36 4.07 -7.13 -11.12
CA ARG A 36 3.70 -6.73 -12.49
C ARG A 36 3.91 -7.85 -13.51
N GLY A 37 5.05 -8.55 -13.43
CA GLY A 37 5.35 -9.68 -14.32
C GLY A 37 4.47 -10.93 -14.12
N GLN A 38 3.77 -11.04 -13.00
CA GLN A 38 2.84 -12.12 -12.68
C GLN A 38 1.37 -11.73 -12.91
N ASN A 39 1.12 -10.44 -13.16
CA ASN A 39 -0.24 -9.93 -13.34
C ASN A 39 -0.67 -10.04 -14.79
N THR A 40 -1.56 -10.98 -15.08
CA THR A 40 -2.13 -11.22 -16.41
C THR A 40 -3.41 -10.44 -16.69
N SER A 41 -3.89 -9.62 -15.73
CA SER A 41 -5.15 -8.88 -15.85
C SER A 41 -4.94 -7.41 -15.52
N ILE A 42 -5.31 -6.51 -16.44
CA ILE A 42 -5.33 -5.06 -16.22
C ILE A 42 -6.35 -4.62 -15.17
N GLU A 43 -7.31 -5.49 -14.83
CA GLU A 43 -8.33 -5.20 -13.82
C GLU A 43 -7.84 -5.39 -12.39
N ARG A 44 -6.68 -6.01 -12.19
CA ARG A 44 -6.06 -6.17 -10.87
C ARG A 44 -5.05 -5.05 -10.65
N GLY A 45 -4.97 -4.57 -9.41
CA GLY A 45 -3.82 -3.77 -8.97
C GLY A 45 -2.54 -4.61 -9.02
N PHE A 46 -1.39 -3.95 -9.14
CA PHE A 46 -0.10 -4.61 -9.21
C PHE A 46 0.95 -3.90 -8.35
N LEU A 47 2.00 -4.64 -8.01
CA LEU A 47 3.23 -4.15 -7.43
C LEU A 47 4.31 -4.13 -8.51
N LEU A 48 5.21 -3.14 -8.48
CA LEU A 48 6.14 -2.91 -9.58
C LEU A 48 7.20 -4.01 -9.75
N THR A 49 7.61 -4.61 -8.64
CA THR A 49 8.69 -5.62 -8.58
C THR A 49 8.23 -6.88 -7.88
N GLN A 50 9.08 -7.88 -7.85
CA GLN A 50 9.03 -8.96 -6.87
C GLN A 50 9.82 -8.59 -5.62
N ILE A 51 9.68 -9.35 -4.55
CA ILE A 51 10.41 -9.18 -3.29
C ILE A 51 10.87 -10.54 -2.77
N THR A 52 11.99 -10.56 -2.06
CA THR A 52 12.53 -11.70 -1.35
C THR A 52 12.29 -11.57 0.17
N GLU A 53 12.47 -12.67 0.91
CA GLU A 53 12.43 -12.63 2.38
C GLU A 53 13.49 -11.71 2.95
N ASP A 54 14.72 -11.75 2.42
CA ASP A 54 15.83 -10.92 2.87
C ASP A 54 15.51 -9.42 2.69
N GLU A 55 14.87 -9.04 1.60
CA GLU A 55 14.45 -7.65 1.37
C GLU A 55 13.37 -7.20 2.36
N ILE A 56 12.45 -8.08 2.76
CA ILE A 56 11.48 -7.76 3.84
C ILE A 56 12.22 -7.58 5.16
N VAL A 57 13.14 -8.49 5.51
CA VAL A 57 13.95 -8.38 6.73
C VAL A 57 14.76 -7.10 6.75
N GLN A 58 15.38 -6.73 5.62
CA GLN A 58 16.11 -5.47 5.50
C GLN A 58 15.19 -4.25 5.66
N SER A 59 13.99 -4.28 5.09
CA SER A 59 13.06 -3.15 5.23
C SER A 59 12.55 -3.00 6.66
N LEU A 60 12.33 -4.10 7.39
CA LEU A 60 12.01 -4.09 8.83
C LEU A 60 13.14 -3.45 9.64
N ASN A 61 14.41 -3.77 9.33
CA ASN A 61 15.58 -3.16 9.96
C ASN A 61 15.70 -1.66 9.64
N ASN A 62 15.15 -1.20 8.52
CA ASN A 62 15.12 0.19 8.07
C ASN A 62 13.83 0.94 8.48
N SER A 63 13.21 0.53 9.58
CA SER A 63 12.03 1.18 10.17
C SER A 63 10.74 1.09 9.35
N CYS A 64 10.68 0.19 8.36
CA CYS A 64 9.41 -0.16 7.74
C CYS A 64 8.66 -1.15 8.63
N ARG A 65 7.39 -0.88 8.91
CA ARG A 65 6.53 -1.76 9.71
C ARG A 65 5.59 -2.51 8.78
N TYR A 66 5.47 -3.79 9.01
CA TYR A 66 4.51 -4.63 8.32
C TYR A 66 3.38 -5.01 9.27
N PHE A 67 2.15 -4.92 8.78
CA PHE A 67 0.95 -5.37 9.47
C PHE A 67 0.26 -6.41 8.61
N VAL A 68 -0.37 -7.38 9.24
CA VAL A 68 -1.11 -8.43 8.56
C VAL A 68 -2.58 -8.46 8.98
N ALA A 69 -3.44 -8.72 8.01
CA ALA A 69 -4.78 -9.22 8.26
C ALA A 69 -4.72 -10.74 8.20
N ALA A 70 -4.96 -11.40 9.32
CA ALA A 70 -4.92 -12.85 9.44
C ALA A 70 -6.24 -13.37 9.99
N LYS A 71 -6.53 -14.65 9.75
CA LYS A 71 -7.63 -15.34 10.42
C LYS A 71 -7.24 -15.69 11.84
N THR A 72 -8.21 -15.80 12.73
CA THR A 72 -8.01 -16.26 14.12
C THR A 72 -7.51 -17.72 14.21
N ASP A 73 -7.80 -18.53 13.21
CA ASP A 73 -7.33 -19.92 13.08
C ASP A 73 -5.99 -20.05 12.34
N GLY A 74 -5.34 -18.92 12.04
CA GLY A 74 -4.10 -18.82 11.28
C GLY A 74 -4.33 -18.55 9.79
N GLY A 75 -3.26 -18.12 9.12
CA GLY A 75 -3.25 -17.83 7.70
C GLY A 75 -3.46 -16.35 7.36
N THR A 76 -2.35 -15.74 6.90
CA THR A 76 -2.31 -14.35 6.44
C THR A 76 -3.10 -14.18 5.15
N LEU A 77 -4.00 -13.20 5.13
CA LEU A 77 -4.89 -12.89 4.01
C LEU A 77 -4.52 -11.59 3.28
N GLY A 78 -3.74 -10.75 3.91
CA GLY A 78 -3.26 -9.50 3.35
C GLY A 78 -2.23 -8.86 4.24
N PHE A 79 -1.53 -7.88 3.71
CA PHE A 79 -0.55 -7.10 4.47
C PHE A 79 -0.55 -5.64 4.05
N VAL A 80 -0.07 -4.79 4.95
CA VAL A 80 0.27 -3.38 4.73
C VAL A 80 1.71 -3.17 5.19
N ALA A 81 2.52 -2.51 4.36
CA ALA A 81 3.84 -2.02 4.73
C ALA A 81 3.80 -0.50 4.81
N ILE A 82 4.21 0.06 5.94
CA ILE A 82 4.18 1.49 6.21
C ILE A 82 5.49 1.91 6.87
N SER A 83 6.00 3.07 6.48
CA SER A 83 7.24 3.64 7.04
C SER A 83 7.06 5.11 7.36
N GLN A 84 8.03 5.67 8.04
CA GLN A 84 8.16 7.10 8.27
C GLN A 84 9.46 7.58 7.61
N PRO A 85 9.44 7.82 6.28
CA PRO A 85 10.65 8.11 5.53
C PRO A 85 11.14 9.53 5.78
N LYS A 86 12.46 9.69 5.80
CA LYS A 86 13.09 11.01 5.63
C LYS A 86 13.16 11.31 4.15
N ILE A 87 12.24 12.12 3.65
CA ILE A 87 12.19 12.50 2.23
C ILE A 87 13.24 13.56 1.96
N SER A 88 14.12 13.32 1.00
CA SER A 88 15.15 14.29 0.62
C SER A 88 14.57 15.48 -0.14
N ASP A 89 15.20 16.65 -0.03
CA ASP A 89 14.82 17.83 -0.81
C ASP A 89 14.86 17.57 -2.32
N GLU A 90 15.78 16.73 -2.78
CA GLU A 90 15.85 16.31 -4.18
C GLU A 90 14.56 15.61 -4.63
N MET A 91 14.04 14.68 -3.82
CA MET A 91 12.79 14.00 -4.12
C MET A 91 11.60 14.95 -4.05
N LEU A 92 11.54 15.81 -3.02
CA LEU A 92 10.47 16.80 -2.88
C LEU A 92 10.40 17.76 -4.06
N ASN A 93 11.55 18.14 -4.61
CA ASN A 93 11.64 19.05 -5.76
C ASN A 93 11.31 18.38 -7.12
N LYS A 94 11.34 17.04 -7.20
CA LYS A 94 10.89 16.30 -8.39
C LYS A 94 9.36 16.18 -8.46
N ILE A 95 8.66 16.36 -7.35
CA ILE A 95 7.21 16.29 -7.31
C ILE A 95 6.61 17.64 -7.74
N ILE A 96 5.72 17.60 -8.69
CA ILE A 96 4.87 18.75 -9.10
C ILE A 96 3.69 18.76 -8.11
N TRP A 97 3.77 19.62 -7.10
CA TRP A 97 2.77 19.73 -6.06
C TRP A 97 1.55 20.52 -6.53
N LYS A 98 0.35 20.13 -6.12
CA LYS A 98 -0.86 20.94 -6.29
C LYS A 98 -0.86 22.18 -5.39
N ASP A 99 -0.25 22.07 -4.22
CA ASP A 99 -0.03 23.14 -3.25
C ASP A 99 1.30 22.88 -2.53
N GLU A 100 2.16 23.90 -2.46
CA GLU A 100 3.47 23.82 -1.81
C GLU A 100 3.38 23.50 -0.29
N GLY A 101 2.23 23.76 0.33
CA GLY A 101 1.96 23.41 1.72
C GLY A 101 2.08 21.92 2.01
N PHE A 102 1.83 21.07 1.00
CA PHE A 102 1.98 19.62 1.16
C PHE A 102 3.42 19.18 1.41
N LYS A 103 4.43 19.93 0.97
CA LYS A 103 5.84 19.65 1.32
C LYS A 103 6.06 19.62 2.83
N LYS A 104 5.45 20.57 3.56
CA LYS A 104 5.55 20.62 5.03
C LYS A 104 4.84 19.46 5.71
N ILE A 105 3.74 19.01 5.12
CA ILE A 105 2.97 17.88 5.65
C ILE A 105 3.76 16.58 5.50
N VAL A 106 4.27 16.29 4.31
CA VAL A 106 5.00 15.04 4.04
C VAL A 106 6.39 14.98 4.68
N THR A 107 6.90 16.10 5.19
CA THR A 107 8.15 16.16 5.98
C THR A 107 7.92 16.27 7.49
N SER A 108 6.67 16.26 7.94
CA SER A 108 6.34 16.34 9.36
C SER A 108 6.52 14.99 10.07
N ASP A 109 6.70 15.03 11.39
CA ASP A 109 6.79 13.83 12.23
C ASP A 109 5.46 13.03 12.30
N ARG A 110 4.37 13.63 11.82
CA ARG A 110 3.06 12.97 11.71
C ARG A 110 2.86 12.24 10.38
N HIS A 111 3.80 12.35 9.45
CA HIS A 111 3.68 11.75 8.13
C HIS A 111 4.15 10.30 8.13
N PHE A 112 3.34 9.44 7.52
CA PHE A 112 3.63 8.05 7.21
C PHE A 112 3.47 7.80 5.71
N TYR A 113 4.34 6.98 5.18
CA TYR A 113 4.29 6.55 3.80
C TYR A 113 3.83 5.09 3.73
N LEU A 114 2.70 4.86 3.05
CA LEU A 114 2.19 3.53 2.79
C LEU A 114 2.93 2.98 1.57
N GLU A 115 3.90 2.12 1.83
CA GLU A 115 4.78 1.60 0.80
C GLU A 115 4.08 0.55 -0.07
N ARG A 116 3.32 -0.34 0.57
CA ARG A 116 2.70 -1.47 -0.11
C ARG A 116 1.47 -1.96 0.63
N VAL A 117 0.50 -2.40 -0.15
CA VAL A 117 -0.68 -3.11 0.36
C VAL A 117 -1.09 -4.17 -0.64
N ALA A 118 -1.33 -5.37 -0.17
CA ALA A 118 -1.87 -6.43 -1.01
C ALA A 118 -2.73 -7.41 -0.21
N THR A 119 -3.64 -8.07 -0.91
CA THR A 119 -4.49 -9.13 -0.36
C THR A 119 -4.29 -10.42 -1.15
N LYS A 120 -4.39 -11.55 -0.48
CA LYS A 120 -4.31 -12.87 -1.13
C LYS A 120 -5.31 -12.94 -2.28
N LEU A 121 -4.89 -13.44 -3.46
CA LEU A 121 -5.69 -13.36 -4.70
C LEU A 121 -7.12 -13.85 -4.55
N ASN A 122 -7.31 -15.01 -3.93
CA ASN A 122 -8.64 -15.60 -3.71
C ASN A 122 -9.46 -14.90 -2.61
N TRP A 123 -8.90 -13.85 -1.96
CA TRP A 123 -9.58 -12.99 -0.98
C TRP A 123 -9.78 -11.56 -1.48
N MET A 124 -9.40 -11.27 -2.72
CA MET A 124 -9.68 -9.97 -3.33
C MET A 124 -11.19 -9.73 -3.46
N GLY A 125 -11.60 -8.46 -3.31
CA GLY A 125 -13.00 -8.07 -3.38
C GLY A 125 -13.85 -8.42 -2.15
N ARG A 126 -13.29 -9.14 -1.17
CA ARG A 126 -13.99 -9.58 0.04
C ARG A 126 -13.84 -8.64 1.25
N GLY A 127 -13.31 -7.44 1.04
CA GLY A 127 -13.21 -6.42 2.10
C GLY A 127 -11.91 -6.43 2.92
N VAL A 128 -10.99 -7.38 2.72
CA VAL A 128 -9.74 -7.49 3.49
C VAL A 128 -8.91 -6.19 3.44
N ALA A 129 -8.73 -5.60 2.24
CA ALA A 129 -8.01 -4.34 2.12
C ALA A 129 -8.71 -3.20 2.90
N ARG A 130 -10.04 -3.11 2.82
CA ARG A 130 -10.81 -2.10 3.57
C ARG A 130 -10.67 -2.29 5.07
N PHE A 131 -10.68 -3.53 5.54
CA PHE A 131 -10.43 -3.85 6.95
C PHE A 131 -9.05 -3.37 7.37
N MET A 132 -7.98 -3.72 6.64
CA MET A 132 -6.62 -3.28 6.95
C MET A 132 -6.50 -1.76 7.02
N TYR A 133 -7.14 -1.01 6.10
CA TYR A 133 -7.10 0.45 6.11
C TYR A 133 -7.82 1.03 7.32
N LYS A 134 -8.99 0.49 7.68
CA LYS A 134 -9.70 0.90 8.90
C LYS A 134 -8.81 0.74 10.15
N GLU A 135 -8.14 -0.39 10.27
CA GLU A 135 -7.25 -0.67 11.40
C GLU A 135 -5.98 0.21 11.39
N ILE A 136 -5.39 0.47 10.21
CA ILE A 136 -4.25 1.39 10.06
C ILE A 136 -4.63 2.81 10.51
N TYR A 137 -5.81 3.31 10.16
CA TYR A 137 -6.25 4.64 10.61
C TYR A 137 -6.42 4.72 12.13
N GLN A 138 -6.86 3.64 12.77
CA GLN A 138 -6.94 3.57 14.23
C GLN A 138 -5.58 3.42 14.89
N PHE A 139 -4.64 2.75 14.22
CA PHE A 139 -3.28 2.53 14.71
C PHE A 139 -2.42 3.80 14.64
N PHE A 140 -2.66 4.64 13.62
CA PHE A 140 -1.98 5.92 13.40
C PHE A 140 -2.97 7.09 13.41
N PRO A 141 -3.59 7.41 14.56
CA PRO A 141 -4.56 8.51 14.65
C PRO A 141 -3.86 9.87 14.52
N ASN A 142 -4.57 10.86 14.00
CA ASN A 142 -4.06 12.22 13.80
C ASN A 142 -2.77 12.27 12.96
N SER A 143 -2.66 11.40 11.99
CA SER A 143 -1.49 11.26 11.13
C SER A 143 -1.82 11.65 9.69
N PHE A 144 -0.79 11.76 8.88
CA PHE A 144 -0.88 11.99 7.43
C PHE A 144 -0.33 10.76 6.72
N ILE A 145 -1.14 10.10 5.92
CA ILE A 145 -0.71 8.93 5.15
C ILE A 145 -0.62 9.30 3.68
N SER A 146 0.55 9.13 3.08
CA SER A 146 0.73 9.29 1.64
C SER A 146 1.14 7.99 0.96
N LEU A 147 0.95 7.94 -0.35
CA LEU A 147 1.37 6.83 -1.21
C LEU A 147 1.54 7.30 -2.66
N PHE A 148 2.27 6.50 -3.45
CA PHE A 148 2.40 6.72 -4.88
C PHE A 148 1.61 5.67 -5.66
N ILE A 149 0.93 6.12 -6.74
CA ILE A 149 0.23 5.21 -7.66
C ILE A 149 0.71 5.51 -9.08
N VAL A 150 1.26 4.50 -9.74
CA VAL A 150 1.73 4.64 -11.12
C VAL A 150 0.55 4.86 -12.06
N THR A 151 0.73 5.85 -12.97
CA THR A 151 -0.26 6.25 -13.98
C THR A 151 0.24 6.04 -15.40
N GLN A 152 1.56 6.11 -15.62
CA GLN A 152 2.17 5.85 -16.93
C GLN A 152 3.49 5.07 -16.80
N PRO A 153 3.85 4.28 -17.81
CA PRO A 153 3.10 3.93 -19.03
C PRO A 153 2.00 2.87 -18.78
N ILE A 154 1.95 2.31 -17.58
CA ILE A 154 1.00 1.27 -17.18
C ILE A 154 0.21 1.79 -15.99
N ALA A 155 -1.05 2.15 -16.19
CA ALA A 155 -1.88 2.70 -15.12
C ALA A 155 -2.32 1.63 -14.12
N ASN A 156 -2.09 1.87 -12.82
CA ASN A 156 -2.64 1.05 -11.73
C ASN A 156 -4.04 1.53 -11.33
N THR A 157 -4.97 1.48 -12.30
CA THR A 157 -6.34 2.01 -12.16
C THR A 157 -7.08 1.39 -10.98
N ARG A 158 -6.89 0.10 -10.72
CA ARG A 158 -7.56 -0.58 -9.60
C ARG A 158 -7.11 0.00 -8.25
N SER A 159 -5.81 0.24 -8.09
CA SER A 159 -5.25 0.87 -6.89
C SER A 159 -5.78 2.30 -6.75
N LEU A 160 -5.77 3.08 -7.84
CA LEU A 160 -6.29 4.45 -7.85
C LEU A 160 -7.74 4.51 -7.37
N MET A 161 -8.62 3.73 -7.99
CA MET A 161 -10.05 3.70 -7.63
C MET A 161 -10.27 3.24 -6.18
N PHE A 162 -9.46 2.31 -5.69
CA PHE A 162 -9.54 1.86 -4.31
C PHE A 162 -9.19 2.99 -3.35
N HIS A 163 -8.06 3.70 -3.57
CA HIS A 163 -7.62 4.77 -2.68
C HIS A 163 -8.56 5.99 -2.72
N GLN A 164 -9.11 6.33 -3.89
CA GLN A 164 -10.16 7.34 -3.99
C GLN A 164 -11.39 6.99 -3.13
N LYS A 165 -11.80 5.71 -3.12
CA LYS A 165 -12.90 5.24 -2.25
C LYS A 165 -12.53 5.22 -0.75
N GLN A 166 -11.23 5.25 -0.43
CA GLN A 166 -10.72 5.44 0.93
C GLN A 166 -10.51 6.93 1.26
N GLU A 167 -10.99 7.85 0.39
CA GLU A 167 -10.92 9.30 0.56
C GLU A 167 -9.49 9.86 0.53
N PHE A 168 -8.59 9.18 -0.19
CA PHE A 168 -7.30 9.76 -0.53
C PHE A 168 -7.46 10.79 -1.64
N GLU A 169 -6.81 11.94 -1.48
CA GLU A 169 -6.78 13.01 -2.46
C GLU A 169 -5.43 13.06 -3.17
N GLN A 170 -5.43 13.40 -4.44
CA GLN A 170 -4.18 13.63 -5.18
C GLN A 170 -3.61 14.99 -4.78
N ILE A 171 -2.37 15.00 -4.31
CA ILE A 171 -1.62 16.19 -3.86
C ILE A 171 -0.45 16.56 -4.77
N GLY A 172 -0.04 15.68 -5.67
CA GLY A 172 1.06 15.94 -6.58
C GLY A 172 1.21 14.87 -7.65
N THR A 173 2.19 15.09 -8.53
CA THR A 173 2.60 14.16 -9.59
C THR A 173 4.13 14.09 -9.64
N LEU A 174 4.69 12.91 -9.76
CA LEU A 174 6.09 12.66 -10.00
C LEU A 174 6.28 12.13 -11.42
N GLN A 175 7.14 12.77 -12.19
CA GLN A 175 7.54 12.32 -13.52
C GLN A 175 9.06 12.15 -13.55
N VAL A 176 9.52 11.01 -14.03
CA VAL A 176 10.94 10.73 -14.24
C VAL A 176 11.11 9.94 -15.54
N ASP A 177 12.25 10.16 -16.21
CA ASP A 177 12.53 9.49 -17.48
C ASP A 177 12.56 7.97 -17.32
N ARG A 178 13.06 7.52 -16.17
CA ARG A 178 13.15 6.10 -15.86
C ARG A 178 13.00 5.84 -14.35
N PHE A 179 12.20 4.84 -14.03
CA PHE A 179 12.10 4.27 -12.68
C PHE A 179 12.14 2.75 -12.75
N LEU A 180 13.14 2.13 -12.13
CA LEU A 180 13.45 0.70 -12.29
C LEU A 180 13.73 0.39 -13.79
N ASP A 181 12.95 -0.51 -14.37
CA ASP A 181 12.97 -0.91 -15.79
C ASP A 181 11.88 -0.22 -16.62
N ILE A 182 11.19 0.78 -16.03
CA ILE A 182 10.07 1.48 -16.67
C ILE A 182 10.55 2.84 -17.16
N GLU A 183 10.42 3.08 -18.45
CA GLU A 183 10.70 4.37 -19.10
C GLU A 183 9.44 5.24 -19.08
N ASN A 184 9.65 6.57 -19.12
CA ASN A 184 8.57 7.59 -19.07
C ASN A 184 7.63 7.34 -17.89
N TYR A 185 8.21 7.12 -16.72
CA TYR A 185 7.45 6.80 -15.51
C TYR A 185 6.75 8.02 -14.95
N GLU A 186 5.44 7.87 -14.74
CA GLU A 186 4.64 8.84 -14.02
C GLU A 186 3.86 8.16 -12.90
N CYS A 187 3.79 8.80 -11.76
CA CYS A 187 2.90 8.42 -10.68
C CYS A 187 2.28 9.64 -10.01
N ILE A 188 1.11 9.47 -9.47
CA ILE A 188 0.46 10.47 -8.62
C ILE A 188 0.80 10.23 -7.17
N VAL A 189 0.94 11.31 -6.42
CA VAL A 189 1.04 11.31 -4.96
C VAL A 189 -0.35 11.49 -4.39
N MET A 190 -0.79 10.53 -3.62
CA MET A 190 -2.07 10.60 -2.92
C MET A 190 -1.85 10.73 -1.42
N PHE A 191 -2.82 11.30 -0.73
CA PHE A 191 -2.73 11.70 0.66
C PHE A 191 -4.08 11.57 1.35
N LYS A 192 -4.05 11.22 2.65
CA LYS A 192 -5.19 11.25 3.54
C LYS A 192 -4.76 11.64 4.95
N GLU A 193 -5.53 12.49 5.62
CA GLU A 193 -5.44 12.72 7.07
C GLU A 193 -6.32 11.69 7.80
N THR A 194 -5.79 11.11 8.90
CA THR A 194 -6.47 10.06 9.69
C THR A 194 -6.93 10.55 11.04
#